data_e66dc2818f7b5ac0b4df9607c6a06a34
#
_entry.id   e66dc2818f7b5ac0b4df9607c6a06a34
#
_cell.length_a   1.000
_cell.length_b   1.000
_cell.length_c   1.000
_cell.angle_alpha   90.00
_cell.angle_beta   90.00
_cell.angle_gamma   90.00
#
_symmetry.space_group_name_H-M   'P 1'
#
loop_
_entity.id
_entity.type
_entity.pdbx_description
1 polymer ?
#
loop_
_entity_poly.entity_id
_entity_poly.type
_entity_poly.pdbx_seq_one_letter_code
_entity_poly.pdbx_strand_id
1 'polypeptide(L)'
;MIDITMDIILDKPEQMLFALLRSALNSTKPVSEILFTDISPALWQACYKLACTQGVMALAWDGIQTLPACLQPPKALKLNWAMAVENYEKRYLRYCHTIAELSAFYKTHGITTVQLKGVGLSTYYPIPSHREGGDIDIFTYSADHSRKSDAEANRLADRLMEEKGIEVDFEHSEKHSMFYYKGIPIENHKTFINSETYRIAVKMDKLLQKLLQPVSAELDGKCSILIPSSTFNTVFLAFHAAQHYARGLALHHLCDWACLLNRYGLHIPEEVTDIRFRNMILAMTRLCNCLLYTSDAAD
;
A
#
# COMPACT_ATOMS: atom_id res chain seq x y z
N MET A 1 -23.10 -17.45 17.96
CA MET A 1 -22.01 -17.65 17.01
C MET A 1 -22.63 -18.06 15.69
N ILE A 2 -22.70 -17.16 14.73
CA ILE A 2 -23.14 -17.52 13.36
C ILE A 2 -21.89 -18.02 12.70
N ASP A 3 -21.81 -19.32 12.52
CA ASP A 3 -20.75 -19.99 11.75
C ASP A 3 -21.05 -19.72 10.28
N ILE A 4 -20.51 -18.62 9.75
CA ILE A 4 -20.58 -18.32 8.32
C ILE A 4 -19.35 -19.00 7.71
N THR A 5 -19.43 -20.29 7.50
CA THR A 5 -18.61 -20.97 6.48
C THR A 5 -19.16 -20.54 5.11
N MET A 6 -18.81 -19.33 4.67
CA MET A 6 -18.94 -18.99 3.27
C MET A 6 -17.84 -19.79 2.54
N ASP A 7 -18.23 -20.86 1.87
CA ASP A 7 -17.37 -21.46 0.84
C ASP A 7 -17.15 -20.40 -0.24
N ILE A 8 -16.04 -19.69 -0.16
CA ILE A 8 -15.63 -18.76 -1.22
C ILE A 8 -15.23 -19.63 -2.40
N ILE A 9 -16.13 -19.75 -3.37
CA ILE A 9 -15.85 -20.47 -4.62
C ILE A 9 -15.03 -19.51 -5.51
N LEU A 10 -13.71 -19.71 -5.50
CA LEU A 10 -12.81 -19.02 -6.40
C LEU A 10 -12.77 -19.71 -7.77
N ASP A 11 -12.78 -18.96 -8.85
CA ASP A 11 -12.51 -19.49 -10.18
C ASP A 11 -11.02 -19.84 -10.36
N LYS A 12 -10.69 -20.53 -11.45
CA LYS A 12 -9.32 -21.02 -11.66
C LYS A 12 -8.27 -19.89 -11.74
N PRO A 13 -8.46 -18.79 -12.48
CA PRO A 13 -7.55 -17.64 -12.45
C PRO A 13 -7.37 -17.01 -11.06
N GLU A 14 -8.43 -16.92 -10.25
CA GLU A 14 -8.38 -16.42 -8.89
C GLU A 14 -7.56 -17.33 -7.98
N GLN A 15 -7.80 -18.67 -8.05
CA GLN A 15 -7.01 -19.64 -7.32
C GLN A 15 -5.52 -19.57 -7.68
N MET A 16 -5.21 -19.44 -8.96
CA MET A 16 -3.84 -19.25 -9.45
C MET A 16 -3.22 -17.99 -8.87
N LEU A 17 -3.93 -16.85 -8.94
CA LEU A 17 -3.43 -15.58 -8.43
C LEU A 17 -3.14 -15.65 -6.93
N PHE A 18 -4.07 -16.16 -6.13
CA PHE A 18 -3.84 -16.29 -4.68
C PHE A 18 -2.67 -17.23 -4.36
N ALA A 19 -2.49 -18.31 -5.10
CA ALA A 19 -1.35 -19.19 -4.90
C ALA A 19 -0.01 -18.49 -5.20
N LEU A 20 0.05 -17.69 -6.26
CA LEU A 20 1.23 -16.89 -6.59
C LEU A 20 1.52 -15.84 -5.51
N LEU A 21 0.49 -15.11 -5.04
CA LEU A 21 0.64 -14.12 -4.00
C LEU A 21 1.10 -14.73 -2.67
N ARG A 22 0.56 -15.89 -2.29
CA ARG A 22 0.99 -16.63 -1.09
C ARG A 22 2.48 -16.96 -1.13
N SER A 23 2.96 -17.46 -2.26
CA SER A 23 4.38 -17.79 -2.44
C SER A 23 5.25 -16.54 -2.43
N ALA A 24 4.82 -15.44 -3.06
CA ALA A 24 5.56 -14.19 -3.10
C ALA A 24 5.67 -13.52 -1.71
N LEU A 25 4.60 -13.58 -0.91
CA LEU A 25 4.57 -12.98 0.43
C LEU A 25 5.20 -13.86 1.50
N ASN A 26 5.36 -15.16 1.22
CA ASN A 26 5.90 -16.13 2.17
C ASN A 26 6.93 -17.03 1.48
N SER A 27 8.19 -16.60 1.50
CA SER A 27 9.30 -17.28 0.84
C SER A 27 9.56 -18.71 1.33
N THR A 28 8.98 -19.12 2.47
CA THR A 28 9.14 -20.48 3.01
C THR A 28 8.14 -21.47 2.43
N LYS A 29 7.12 -21.03 1.70
CA LYS A 29 6.08 -21.89 1.14
C LYS A 29 6.10 -21.82 -0.39
N PRO A 30 6.61 -22.86 -1.08
CA PRO A 30 6.56 -22.90 -2.53
C PRO A 30 5.10 -22.97 -3.03
N VAL A 31 4.88 -22.52 -4.25
CA VAL A 31 3.58 -22.64 -4.92
C VAL A 31 3.24 -24.12 -5.07
N SER A 32 1.98 -24.49 -4.84
CA SER A 32 1.48 -25.84 -5.14
C SER A 32 1.50 -26.08 -6.65
N GLU A 33 2.44 -26.89 -7.13
CA GLU A 33 2.64 -27.16 -8.56
C GLU A 33 1.39 -27.78 -9.22
N ILE A 34 0.64 -28.60 -8.48
CA ILE A 34 -0.56 -29.29 -8.98
C ILE A 34 -1.63 -28.30 -9.47
N LEU A 35 -1.68 -27.08 -8.89
CA LEU A 35 -2.61 -26.05 -9.31
C LEU A 35 -2.29 -25.50 -10.70
N PHE A 36 -1.03 -25.60 -11.13
CA PHE A 36 -0.50 -25.06 -12.38
C PHE A 36 -0.29 -26.11 -13.47
N THR A 37 -0.68 -27.37 -13.21
CA THR A 37 -0.65 -28.45 -14.22
C THR A 37 -1.75 -28.19 -15.26
N ASP A 38 -1.43 -28.36 -16.53
CA ASP A 38 -2.34 -28.28 -17.68
C ASP A 38 -3.11 -26.93 -17.79
N ILE A 39 -2.49 -25.84 -17.38
CA ILE A 39 -3.08 -24.50 -17.50
C ILE A 39 -3.00 -24.00 -18.94
N SER A 40 -4.18 -23.70 -19.52
CA SER A 40 -4.26 -23.14 -20.87
C SER A 40 -3.70 -21.72 -20.96
N PRO A 41 -3.22 -21.28 -22.14
CA PRO A 41 -2.80 -19.89 -22.36
C PRO A 41 -3.88 -18.86 -22.00
N ALA A 42 -5.15 -19.19 -22.20
CA ALA A 42 -6.28 -18.32 -21.87
C ALA A 42 -6.44 -18.12 -20.36
N LEU A 43 -6.25 -19.15 -19.54
CA LEU A 43 -6.27 -19.04 -18.07
C LEU A 43 -5.11 -18.21 -17.54
N TRP A 44 -3.91 -18.37 -18.10
CA TRP A 44 -2.77 -17.52 -17.77
C TRP A 44 -3.02 -16.05 -18.13
N GLN A 45 -3.64 -15.78 -19.30
CA GLN A 45 -4.01 -14.42 -19.71
C GLN A 45 -5.06 -13.81 -18.76
N ALA A 46 -6.04 -14.60 -18.31
CA ALA A 46 -7.04 -14.17 -17.33
C ALA A 46 -6.38 -13.85 -15.97
N CYS A 47 -5.47 -14.70 -15.50
CA CYS A 47 -4.70 -14.47 -14.26
C CYS A 47 -3.86 -13.18 -14.37
N TYR A 48 -3.17 -12.95 -15.49
CA TYR A 48 -2.42 -11.71 -15.73
C TYR A 48 -3.32 -10.47 -15.66
N LYS A 49 -4.45 -10.50 -16.39
CA LYS A 49 -5.42 -9.39 -16.39
C LYS A 49 -5.95 -9.11 -14.98
N LEU A 50 -6.26 -10.16 -14.23
CA LEU A 50 -6.72 -10.04 -12.85
C LEU A 50 -5.63 -9.41 -11.96
N ALA A 51 -4.40 -9.87 -12.06
CA ALA A 51 -3.27 -9.31 -11.32
C ALA A 51 -3.07 -7.81 -11.61
N CYS A 52 -3.18 -7.40 -12.88
CA CYS A 52 -3.10 -5.98 -13.26
C CYS A 52 -4.26 -5.16 -12.65
N THR A 53 -5.50 -5.64 -12.76
CA THR A 53 -6.68 -4.89 -12.26
C THR A 53 -6.72 -4.81 -10.75
N GLN A 54 -6.08 -5.74 -10.04
CA GLN A 54 -6.01 -5.81 -8.59
C GLN A 54 -4.77 -5.12 -8.00
N GLY A 55 -3.88 -4.55 -8.86
CA GLY A 55 -2.68 -3.84 -8.43
C GLY A 55 -1.64 -4.74 -7.75
N VAL A 56 -1.51 -5.98 -8.22
CA VAL A 56 -0.60 -7.00 -7.65
C VAL A 56 0.20 -7.76 -8.71
N MET A 57 0.35 -7.17 -9.89
CA MET A 57 0.94 -7.80 -11.05
C MET A 57 2.43 -8.12 -10.84
N ALA A 58 3.18 -7.19 -10.25
CA ALA A 58 4.60 -7.39 -9.95
C ALA A 58 4.80 -8.41 -8.82
N LEU A 59 3.94 -8.40 -7.79
CA LEU A 59 3.97 -9.39 -6.71
C LEU A 59 3.61 -10.80 -7.21
N ALA A 60 2.61 -10.91 -8.10
CA ALA A 60 2.27 -12.20 -8.73
C ALA A 60 3.42 -12.73 -9.61
N TRP A 61 4.20 -11.86 -10.24
CA TRP A 61 5.42 -12.23 -10.96
C TRP A 61 6.44 -12.91 -10.06
N ASP A 62 6.61 -12.45 -8.81
CA ASP A 62 7.51 -13.11 -7.85
C ASP A 62 7.09 -14.55 -7.59
N GLY A 63 5.79 -14.78 -7.44
CA GLY A 63 5.24 -16.13 -7.31
C GLY A 63 5.49 -17.00 -8.55
N ILE A 64 5.41 -16.45 -9.77
CA ILE A 64 5.72 -17.15 -11.02
C ILE A 64 7.18 -17.62 -11.04
N GLN A 65 8.11 -16.82 -10.49
CA GLN A 65 9.54 -17.21 -10.47
C GLN A 65 9.82 -18.40 -9.57
N THR A 66 8.92 -18.75 -8.66
CA THR A 66 9.04 -19.96 -7.81
C THR A 66 8.54 -21.23 -8.49
N LEU A 67 7.83 -21.13 -9.63
CA LEU A 67 7.33 -22.27 -10.39
C LEU A 67 8.43 -22.88 -11.28
N PRO A 68 8.44 -24.21 -11.45
CA PRO A 68 9.21 -24.87 -12.50
C PRO A 68 8.92 -24.27 -13.89
N ALA A 69 9.93 -24.19 -14.74
CA ALA A 69 9.81 -23.52 -16.06
C ALA A 69 8.69 -24.11 -16.95
N CYS A 70 8.39 -25.40 -16.82
CA CYS A 70 7.33 -26.09 -17.56
C CYS A 70 5.92 -25.72 -17.10
N LEU A 71 5.75 -25.15 -15.90
CA LEU A 71 4.48 -24.73 -15.32
C LEU A 71 4.26 -23.22 -15.39
N GLN A 72 5.22 -22.47 -15.93
CA GLN A 72 5.15 -21.01 -16.06
C GLN A 72 4.29 -20.59 -17.28
N PRO A 73 3.91 -19.31 -17.36
CA PRO A 73 3.14 -18.79 -18.50
C PRO A 73 3.83 -19.04 -19.85
N PRO A 74 3.07 -19.10 -20.95
CA PRO A 74 3.63 -19.15 -22.30
C PRO A 74 4.66 -18.04 -22.53
N LYS A 75 5.73 -18.33 -23.26
CA LYS A 75 6.91 -17.45 -23.46
C LYS A 75 6.54 -16.00 -23.81
N ALA A 76 5.59 -15.78 -24.72
CA ALA A 76 5.18 -14.44 -25.13
C ALA A 76 4.52 -13.67 -23.97
N LEU A 77 3.61 -14.30 -23.22
CA LEU A 77 2.95 -13.69 -22.08
C LEU A 77 3.96 -13.44 -20.93
N LYS A 78 4.85 -14.41 -20.69
CA LYS A 78 5.91 -14.27 -19.69
C LYS A 78 6.81 -13.07 -19.98
N LEU A 79 7.20 -12.87 -21.26
CA LEU A 79 8.00 -11.72 -21.65
C LEU A 79 7.25 -10.39 -21.44
N ASN A 80 5.98 -10.32 -21.84
CA ASN A 80 5.15 -9.13 -21.61
C ASN A 80 5.01 -8.82 -20.12
N TRP A 81 4.84 -9.85 -19.29
CA TRP A 81 4.75 -9.68 -17.84
C TRP A 81 6.06 -9.14 -17.26
N ALA A 82 7.19 -9.73 -17.64
CA ALA A 82 8.51 -9.27 -17.22
C ALA A 82 8.78 -7.81 -17.60
N MET A 83 8.44 -7.40 -18.83
CA MET A 83 8.58 -6.01 -19.28
C MET A 83 7.70 -5.04 -18.47
N ALA A 84 6.48 -5.47 -18.11
CA ALA A 84 5.59 -4.67 -17.27
C ALA A 84 6.20 -4.50 -15.85
N VAL A 85 6.75 -5.56 -15.26
CA VAL A 85 7.44 -5.51 -13.95
C VAL A 85 8.64 -4.57 -14.01
N GLU A 86 9.48 -4.68 -15.03
CA GLU A 86 10.64 -3.77 -15.22
C GLU A 86 10.21 -2.29 -15.28
N ASN A 87 9.06 -2.00 -15.89
CA ASN A 87 8.53 -0.64 -15.91
C ASN A 87 8.11 -0.17 -14.51
N TYR A 88 7.56 -1.07 -13.66
CA TYR A 88 7.27 -0.75 -12.26
C TYR A 88 8.53 -0.50 -11.44
N GLU A 89 9.57 -1.30 -11.62
CA GLU A 89 10.87 -1.11 -10.95
C GLU A 89 11.50 0.24 -11.32
N LYS A 90 11.52 0.58 -12.63
CA LYS A 90 12.00 1.89 -13.10
C LYS A 90 11.19 3.05 -12.50
N ARG A 91 9.86 2.89 -12.43
CA ARG A 91 8.98 3.88 -11.82
C ARG A 91 9.24 4.01 -10.32
N TYR A 92 9.42 2.90 -9.61
CA TYR A 92 9.77 2.89 -8.19
C TYR A 92 11.04 3.70 -7.91
N LEU A 93 12.11 3.49 -8.66
CA LEU A 93 13.35 4.25 -8.52
C LEU A 93 13.14 5.75 -8.73
N ARG A 94 12.35 6.14 -9.72
CA ARG A 94 11.98 7.54 -9.95
C ARG A 94 11.23 8.12 -8.75
N TYR A 95 10.32 7.35 -8.16
CA TYR A 95 9.53 7.78 -6.98
C TYR A 95 10.43 7.94 -5.76
N CYS A 96 11.35 7.00 -5.51
CA CYS A 96 12.33 7.09 -4.43
C CYS A 96 13.18 8.37 -4.53
N HIS A 97 13.71 8.66 -5.71
CA HIS A 97 14.49 9.88 -5.93
C HIS A 97 13.65 11.14 -5.77
N THR A 98 12.44 11.14 -6.30
CA THR A 98 11.54 12.30 -6.25
C THR A 98 11.14 12.64 -4.82
N ILE A 99 10.73 11.65 -4.01
CA ILE A 99 10.36 11.92 -2.62
C ILE A 99 11.55 12.34 -1.77
N ALA A 100 12.72 11.76 -2.00
CA ALA A 100 13.94 12.16 -1.29
C ALA A 100 14.33 13.60 -1.60
N GLU A 101 14.31 14.01 -2.88
CA GLU A 101 14.59 15.38 -3.31
C GLU A 101 13.56 16.36 -2.77
N LEU A 102 12.26 16.04 -2.85
CA LEU A 102 11.19 16.89 -2.35
C LEU A 102 11.29 17.05 -0.83
N SER A 103 11.55 15.98 -0.09
CA SER A 103 11.74 16.01 1.36
C SER A 103 12.96 16.85 1.76
N ALA A 104 14.06 16.74 1.03
CA ALA A 104 15.26 17.56 1.25
C ALA A 104 14.98 19.04 0.97
N PHE A 105 14.27 19.35 -0.10
CA PHE A 105 13.85 20.71 -0.40
C PHE A 105 12.97 21.31 0.69
N TYR A 106 11.92 20.62 1.12
CA TYR A 106 11.04 21.09 2.20
C TYR A 106 11.77 21.27 3.54
N LYS A 107 12.72 20.38 3.83
CA LYS A 107 13.55 20.49 5.03
C LYS A 107 14.35 21.79 5.10
N THR A 108 14.85 22.32 3.96
CA THR A 108 15.56 23.61 3.92
C THR A 108 14.65 24.79 4.28
N HIS A 109 13.33 24.61 4.25
CA HIS A 109 12.31 25.59 4.62
C HIS A 109 11.66 25.30 5.98
N GLY A 110 12.27 24.42 6.80
CA GLY A 110 11.76 24.07 8.13
C GLY A 110 10.52 23.16 8.11
N ILE A 111 10.23 22.50 6.97
CA ILE A 111 9.11 21.60 6.81
C ILE A 111 9.59 20.16 6.87
N THR A 112 8.96 19.36 7.71
CA THR A 112 9.17 17.91 7.78
C THR A 112 8.16 17.21 6.87
N THR A 113 8.63 16.19 6.12
CA THR A 113 7.80 15.41 5.19
C THR A 113 7.76 13.96 5.61
N VAL A 114 6.56 13.40 5.71
CA VAL A 114 6.32 11.97 5.96
C VAL A 114 5.61 11.36 4.76
N GLN A 115 6.14 10.27 4.24
CA GLN A 115 5.53 9.47 3.16
C GLN A 115 4.48 8.53 3.76
N LEU A 116 3.20 8.73 3.44
CA LEU A 116 2.09 8.00 4.09
C LEU A 116 1.86 6.59 3.54
N LYS A 117 1.75 6.46 2.23
CA LYS A 117 1.44 5.23 1.49
C LYS A 117 2.52 4.99 0.41
N GLY A 118 2.14 4.34 -0.67
CA GLY A 118 2.99 4.25 -1.84
C GLY A 118 4.36 3.67 -1.51
N VAL A 119 5.39 4.43 -1.83
CA VAL A 119 6.80 4.07 -1.60
C VAL A 119 7.10 3.82 -0.12
N GLY A 120 6.42 4.49 0.82
CA GLY A 120 6.60 4.26 2.26
C GLY A 120 6.24 2.83 2.67
N LEU A 121 5.10 2.32 2.22
CA LEU A 121 4.66 0.95 2.49
C LEU A 121 5.45 -0.11 1.72
N SER A 122 6.07 0.25 0.61
CA SER A 122 6.91 -0.66 -0.16
C SER A 122 8.02 -1.27 0.68
N THR A 123 8.50 -0.55 1.69
CA THR A 123 9.52 -1.02 2.64
C THR A 123 9.11 -2.25 3.45
N TYR A 124 7.82 -2.60 3.46
CA TYR A 124 7.31 -3.80 4.12
C TYR A 124 7.32 -5.03 3.21
N TYR A 125 7.39 -4.83 1.90
CA TYR A 125 7.36 -5.89 0.90
C TYR A 125 8.69 -6.63 0.80
N PRO A 126 8.68 -7.93 0.44
CA PRO A 126 9.92 -8.68 0.19
C PRO A 126 10.79 -8.03 -0.88
N ILE A 127 10.17 -7.55 -1.97
CA ILE A 127 10.81 -6.75 -3.02
C ILE A 127 10.09 -5.39 -3.07
N PRO A 128 10.68 -4.32 -2.50
CA PRO A 128 10.02 -3.02 -2.39
C PRO A 128 9.51 -2.44 -3.72
N SER A 129 10.26 -2.62 -4.81
CA SER A 129 9.87 -2.15 -6.15
C SER A 129 8.63 -2.84 -6.73
N HIS A 130 8.19 -3.97 -6.14
CA HIS A 130 7.05 -4.75 -6.59
C HIS A 130 5.73 -4.38 -5.87
N ARG A 131 5.78 -3.43 -4.94
CA ARG A 131 4.57 -2.77 -4.48
C ARG A 131 4.15 -1.72 -5.49
N GLU A 132 3.02 -1.97 -6.15
CA GLU A 132 2.49 -1.04 -7.14
C GLU A 132 1.93 0.23 -6.48
N GLY A 133 2.18 1.39 -7.08
CA GLY A 133 1.69 2.68 -6.62
C GLY A 133 1.52 3.65 -7.79
N GLY A 134 0.57 4.58 -7.68
CA GLY A 134 0.22 5.55 -8.72
C GLY A 134 0.65 6.99 -8.41
N ASP A 135 0.74 7.33 -7.14
CA ASP A 135 0.95 8.66 -6.59
C ASP A 135 1.97 8.63 -5.44
N ILE A 136 2.39 9.81 -5.01
CA ILE A 136 3.18 10.01 -3.79
C ILE A 136 2.32 10.79 -2.81
N ASP A 137 1.88 10.09 -1.75
CA ASP A 137 1.13 10.70 -0.65
C ASP A 137 2.08 11.21 0.42
N ILE A 138 2.10 12.50 0.68
CA ILE A 138 2.90 13.10 1.73
C ILE A 138 2.05 13.79 2.79
N PHE A 139 2.55 13.82 4.00
CA PHE A 139 2.07 14.70 5.06
C PHE A 139 3.21 15.62 5.45
N THR A 140 2.96 16.94 5.39
CA THR A 140 3.94 17.97 5.70
C THR A 140 3.56 18.70 6.98
N TYR A 141 4.52 18.87 7.88
CA TYR A 141 4.30 19.51 9.17
C TYR A 141 5.55 20.28 9.65
N SER A 142 5.38 21.12 10.67
CA SER A 142 6.48 21.91 11.20
C SER A 142 7.27 21.18 12.29
N ALA A 143 8.48 21.65 12.58
CA ALA A 143 9.36 21.01 13.55
C ALA A 143 8.81 20.99 15.00
N ASP A 144 7.96 21.98 15.36
CA ASP A 144 7.31 22.05 16.69
C ASP A 144 6.03 21.21 16.78
N HIS A 145 5.57 20.65 15.65
CA HIS A 145 4.47 19.71 15.55
C HIS A 145 3.22 20.09 16.35
N SER A 146 2.79 21.33 16.23
CA SER A 146 1.50 21.80 16.74
C SER A 146 0.47 21.86 15.62
N ARG A 147 -0.81 21.65 15.93
CA ARG A 147 -1.88 21.64 14.92
C ARG A 147 -1.93 22.95 14.08
N LYS A 148 -1.60 24.08 14.69
CA LYS A 148 -1.58 25.37 13.99
C LYS A 148 -0.37 25.46 13.06
N SER A 149 0.82 25.17 13.57
CA SER A 149 2.06 25.25 12.81
C SER A 149 2.12 24.18 11.72
N ASP A 150 1.52 23.01 11.93
CA ASP A 150 1.41 21.94 10.91
C ASP A 150 0.54 22.41 9.74
N ALA A 151 -0.60 23.05 10.01
CA ALA A 151 -1.44 23.60 8.95
C ALA A 151 -0.76 24.77 8.20
N GLU A 152 0.09 25.54 8.87
CA GLU A 152 0.89 26.60 8.24
C GLU A 152 2.01 25.99 7.39
N ALA A 153 2.71 24.97 7.87
CA ALA A 153 3.74 24.26 7.15
C ALA A 153 3.19 23.55 5.90
N ASN A 154 2.01 22.93 6.00
CA ASN A 154 1.35 22.29 4.86
C ASN A 154 1.03 23.32 3.76
N ARG A 155 0.43 24.49 4.14
CA ARG A 155 0.19 25.57 3.17
C ARG A 155 1.47 26.20 2.62
N LEU A 156 2.53 26.26 3.42
CA LEU A 156 3.83 26.74 2.95
C LEU A 156 4.44 25.78 1.92
N ALA A 157 4.31 24.47 2.16
CA ALA A 157 4.78 23.45 1.21
C ALA A 157 4.13 23.63 -0.17
N ASP A 158 2.82 23.86 -0.22
CA ASP A 158 2.10 24.12 -1.46
C ASP A 158 2.57 25.43 -2.13
N ARG A 159 2.67 26.56 -1.38
CA ARG A 159 3.17 27.82 -1.93
C ARG A 159 4.58 27.74 -2.50
N LEU A 160 5.46 26.98 -1.86
CA LEU A 160 6.81 26.76 -2.37
C LEU A 160 6.82 26.03 -3.72
N MET A 161 5.80 25.22 -4.01
CA MET A 161 5.63 24.61 -5.34
C MET A 161 5.14 25.65 -6.35
N GLU A 162 4.18 26.51 -5.98
CA GLU A 162 3.73 27.63 -6.84
C GLU A 162 4.88 28.60 -7.16
N GLU A 163 5.73 28.92 -6.19
CA GLU A 163 6.93 29.77 -6.39
C GLU A 163 7.94 29.13 -7.36
N LYS A 164 7.94 27.79 -7.49
CA LYS A 164 8.69 27.07 -8.52
C LYS A 164 7.99 27.05 -9.89
N GLY A 165 6.82 27.67 -10.02
CA GLY A 165 6.02 27.63 -11.24
C GLY A 165 5.26 26.35 -11.45
N ILE A 166 5.03 25.56 -10.39
CA ILE A 166 4.24 24.34 -10.40
C ILE A 166 2.81 24.68 -10.01
N GLU A 167 1.85 24.35 -10.86
CA GLU A 167 0.42 24.50 -10.55
C GLU A 167 0.00 23.56 -9.44
N VAL A 168 -0.66 24.10 -8.41
CA VAL A 168 -1.19 23.34 -7.27
C VAL A 168 -2.71 23.38 -7.30
N ASP A 169 -3.34 22.23 -7.37
CA ASP A 169 -4.79 22.08 -7.23
C ASP A 169 -5.16 21.97 -5.74
N PHE A 170 -5.55 23.10 -5.14
CA PHE A 170 -5.98 23.17 -3.73
C PHE A 170 -7.37 22.60 -3.50
N GLU A 171 -8.19 22.49 -4.55
CA GLU A 171 -9.58 22.06 -4.49
C GLU A 171 -9.77 20.61 -4.91
N HIS A 172 -8.69 19.94 -5.29
CA HIS A 172 -8.72 18.54 -5.71
C HIS A 172 -9.44 17.64 -4.69
N SER A 173 -9.17 17.89 -3.41
CA SER A 173 -9.81 17.20 -2.30
C SER A 173 -9.71 18.05 -1.04
N GLU A 174 -10.71 17.97 -0.17
CA GLU A 174 -10.62 18.58 1.16
C GLU A 174 -9.52 17.96 2.02
N LYS A 175 -9.18 16.71 1.72
CA LYS A 175 -8.17 15.93 2.40
C LYS A 175 -6.74 16.33 2.02
N HIS A 176 -6.48 16.72 0.76
CA HIS A 176 -5.15 17.04 0.23
C HIS A 176 -5.23 18.03 -0.93
N SER A 177 -4.17 18.80 -1.15
CA SER A 177 -3.86 19.44 -2.41
C SER A 177 -3.13 18.47 -3.34
N MET A 178 -3.11 18.74 -4.64
CA MET A 178 -2.44 17.90 -5.64
C MET A 178 -1.61 18.76 -6.59
N PHE A 179 -0.41 18.29 -6.92
CA PHE A 179 0.45 18.89 -7.93
C PHE A 179 1.30 17.83 -8.63
N TYR A 180 1.85 18.18 -9.78
CA TYR A 180 2.79 17.31 -10.49
C TYR A 180 4.23 17.77 -10.27
N TYR A 181 5.05 16.91 -9.66
CA TYR A 181 6.48 17.16 -9.52
C TYR A 181 7.26 16.17 -10.37
N LYS A 182 8.02 16.67 -11.36
CA LYS A 182 8.74 15.82 -12.34
C LYS A 182 7.85 14.79 -13.05
N GLY A 183 6.58 15.15 -13.30
CA GLY A 183 5.59 14.30 -13.94
C GLY A 183 5.04 13.18 -13.05
N ILE A 184 5.25 13.25 -11.73
CA ILE A 184 4.69 12.36 -10.73
C ILE A 184 3.63 13.11 -9.95
N PRO A 185 2.40 12.58 -9.80
CA PRO A 185 1.37 13.19 -8.96
C PRO A 185 1.77 13.10 -7.48
N ILE A 186 1.71 14.23 -6.80
CA ILE A 186 1.97 14.38 -5.37
C ILE A 186 0.70 14.83 -4.69
N GLU A 187 0.24 14.07 -3.70
CA GLU A 187 -0.86 14.45 -2.81
C GLU A 187 -0.30 14.95 -1.47
N ASN A 188 -0.40 16.27 -1.23
CA ASN A 188 0.02 16.87 0.04
C ASN A 188 -1.17 16.89 1.01
N HIS A 189 -1.20 15.93 1.93
CA HIS A 189 -2.31 15.70 2.84
C HIS A 189 -2.42 16.76 3.93
N LYS A 190 -3.63 17.31 4.11
CA LYS A 190 -4.03 18.18 5.23
C LYS A 190 -4.57 17.35 6.39
N THR A 191 -5.20 16.21 6.06
CA THR A 191 -5.72 15.22 6.99
C THR A 191 -5.38 13.81 6.49
N PHE A 192 -5.28 12.84 7.37
CA PHE A 192 -5.00 11.45 6.99
C PHE A 192 -6.23 10.75 6.39
N ILE A 193 -7.42 11.20 6.81
CA ILE A 193 -8.71 10.61 6.45
C ILE A 193 -9.64 11.72 5.98
N ASN A 194 -10.46 11.43 4.96
CA ASN A 194 -11.54 12.34 4.59
C ASN A 194 -12.55 12.41 5.75
N SER A 195 -12.56 13.52 6.47
CA SER A 195 -13.28 13.69 7.72
C SER A 195 -14.71 14.23 7.56
N GLU A 196 -15.10 14.65 6.36
CA GLU A 196 -16.38 15.35 6.17
C GLU A 196 -17.59 14.43 6.16
N THR A 197 -17.40 13.18 5.73
CA THR A 197 -18.51 12.27 5.50
C THR A 197 -19.11 11.68 6.78
N TYR A 198 -18.32 11.48 7.85
CA TYR A 198 -18.77 10.80 9.06
C TYR A 198 -18.06 11.29 10.33
N ARG A 199 -18.80 11.42 11.44
CA ARG A 199 -18.23 11.77 12.76
C ARG A 199 -17.11 10.82 13.22
N ILE A 200 -17.16 9.56 12.81
CA ILE A 200 -16.12 8.58 13.14
C ILE A 200 -14.80 8.93 12.44
N ALA A 201 -14.84 9.43 11.20
CA ALA A 201 -13.66 9.83 10.47
C ALA A 201 -12.88 10.96 11.16
N VAL A 202 -13.59 11.96 11.70
CA VAL A 202 -12.96 13.03 12.50
C VAL A 202 -12.25 12.49 13.75
N LYS A 203 -12.84 11.48 14.43
CA LYS A 203 -12.22 10.85 15.60
C LYS A 203 -10.98 10.05 15.20
N MET A 204 -11.07 9.33 14.06
CA MET A 204 -9.95 8.53 13.56
C MET A 204 -8.80 9.40 13.06
N ASP A 205 -9.09 10.52 12.40
CA ASP A 205 -8.04 11.47 12.00
C ASP A 205 -7.30 12.05 13.20
N LYS A 206 -8.04 12.46 14.26
CA LYS A 206 -7.44 12.89 15.53
C LYS A 206 -6.60 11.81 16.21
N LEU A 207 -7.02 10.56 16.12
CA LEU A 207 -6.27 9.43 16.64
C LEU A 207 -4.97 9.25 15.84
N LEU A 208 -5.05 9.26 14.51
CA LEU A 208 -3.88 9.15 13.64
C LEU A 208 -2.88 10.29 13.87
N GLN A 209 -3.35 11.52 14.10
CA GLN A 209 -2.46 12.64 14.46
C GLN A 209 -1.71 12.39 15.78
N LYS A 210 -2.35 11.73 16.76
CA LYS A 210 -1.67 11.34 18.03
C LYS A 210 -0.70 10.20 17.84
N LEU A 211 -1.01 9.26 16.93
CA LEU A 211 -0.18 8.10 16.65
C LEU A 211 0.95 8.38 15.65
N LEU A 212 0.98 9.59 15.07
CA LEU A 212 2.02 9.96 14.13
C LEU A 212 3.37 10.06 14.84
N GLN A 213 4.12 8.98 14.75
CA GLN A 213 5.51 8.88 15.19
C GLN A 213 6.33 8.42 13.98
N PRO A 214 6.90 9.38 13.20
CA PRO A 214 7.66 9.04 12.02
C PRO A 214 8.94 8.29 12.38
N VAL A 215 9.23 7.28 11.57
CA VAL A 215 10.45 6.49 11.64
C VAL A 215 11.22 6.65 10.33
N SER A 216 12.55 6.62 10.41
CA SER A 216 13.38 6.64 9.21
C SER A 216 13.31 5.29 8.51
N ALA A 217 13.12 5.32 7.20
CA ALA A 217 13.16 4.15 6.33
C ALA A 217 14.12 4.39 5.17
N GLU A 218 14.88 3.38 4.83
CA GLU A 218 15.82 3.42 3.71
C GLU A 218 15.11 2.93 2.43
N LEU A 219 15.25 3.68 1.36
CA LEU A 219 14.75 3.34 0.03
C LEU A 219 15.90 3.06 -0.91
N ASP A 220 15.84 1.94 -1.63
CA ASP A 220 16.81 1.58 -2.67
C ASP A 220 18.28 1.63 -2.20
N GLY A 221 18.54 1.44 -0.90
CA GLY A 221 19.89 1.50 -0.34
C GLY A 221 20.60 2.85 -0.47
N LYS A 222 19.91 3.92 -0.87
CA LYS A 222 20.50 5.23 -1.20
C LYS A 222 19.78 6.42 -0.60
N CYS A 223 18.48 6.31 -0.39
CA CYS A 223 17.64 7.41 0.06
C CYS A 223 16.98 7.08 1.38
N SER A 224 17.02 8.00 2.34
CA SER A 224 16.29 7.88 3.60
C SER A 224 15.10 8.84 3.61
N ILE A 225 13.94 8.34 3.97
CA ILE A 225 12.71 9.10 4.13
C ILE A 225 12.08 8.84 5.50
N LEU A 226 11.14 9.69 5.90
CA LEU A 226 10.31 9.43 7.07
C LEU A 226 9.01 8.74 6.62
N ILE A 227 8.65 7.67 7.30
CA ILE A 227 7.38 6.96 7.15
C ILE A 227 6.67 6.89 8.49
N PRO A 228 5.34 6.71 8.55
CA PRO A 228 4.63 6.48 9.80
C PRO A 228 5.07 5.17 10.46
N SER A 229 4.95 5.11 11.78
CA SER A 229 5.19 3.87 12.54
C SER A 229 4.21 2.75 12.16
N SER A 230 4.55 1.51 12.49
CA SER A 230 3.66 0.36 12.28
C SER A 230 2.33 0.50 13.03
N THR A 231 2.34 1.10 14.22
CA THR A 231 1.15 1.39 15.01
C THR A 231 0.20 2.35 14.29
N PHE A 232 0.73 3.44 13.73
CA PHE A 232 -0.04 4.34 12.86
C PHE A 232 -0.61 3.58 11.65
N ASN A 233 0.23 2.83 10.97
CA ASN A 233 -0.16 2.11 9.75
C ASN A 233 -1.21 1.03 10.02
N THR A 234 -1.21 0.38 11.19
CA THR A 234 -2.30 -0.54 11.57
C THR A 234 -3.66 0.14 11.55
N VAL A 235 -3.76 1.34 12.13
CA VAL A 235 -5.03 2.09 12.15
C VAL A 235 -5.35 2.67 10.77
N PHE A 236 -4.35 3.25 10.13
CA PHE A 236 -4.51 3.94 8.86
C PHE A 236 -4.93 3.00 7.72
N LEU A 237 -4.23 1.89 7.53
CA LEU A 237 -4.54 0.92 6.48
C LEU A 237 -5.90 0.25 6.69
N ALA A 238 -6.22 -0.11 7.94
CA ALA A 238 -7.52 -0.68 8.26
C ALA A 238 -8.65 0.30 7.94
N PHE A 239 -8.52 1.57 8.33
CA PHE A 239 -9.55 2.57 8.05
C PHE A 239 -9.63 2.90 6.56
N HIS A 240 -8.49 2.98 5.88
CA HIS A 240 -8.43 3.17 4.43
C HIS A 240 -9.15 2.04 3.69
N ALA A 241 -8.89 0.79 4.05
CA ALA A 241 -9.61 -0.37 3.52
C ALA A 241 -11.12 -0.29 3.78
N ALA A 242 -11.54 0.14 4.98
CA ALA A 242 -12.96 0.34 5.30
C ALA A 242 -13.63 1.39 4.41
N GLN A 243 -12.94 2.49 4.09
CA GLN A 243 -13.46 3.52 3.19
C GLN A 243 -13.65 2.99 1.76
N HIS A 244 -12.79 2.07 1.31
CA HIS A 244 -12.90 1.45 0.00
C HIS A 244 -13.88 0.28 -0.06
N TYR A 245 -14.26 -0.31 1.07
CA TYR A 245 -15.09 -1.52 1.12
C TYR A 245 -16.38 -1.42 0.30
N ALA A 246 -17.08 -0.30 0.37
CA ALA A 246 -18.33 -0.08 -0.36
C ALA A 246 -18.15 0.04 -1.89
N ARG A 247 -16.94 0.37 -2.36
CA ARG A 247 -16.59 0.54 -3.78
C ARG A 247 -15.83 -0.66 -4.35
N GLY A 248 -15.52 -1.64 -3.53
CA GLY A 248 -14.65 -2.79 -3.81
C GLY A 248 -13.26 -2.62 -3.21
N LEU A 249 -12.81 -3.66 -2.51
CA LEU A 249 -11.48 -3.76 -1.93
C LEU A 249 -10.56 -4.49 -2.92
N ALA A 250 -9.57 -3.80 -3.46
CA ALA A 250 -8.59 -4.43 -4.33
C ALA A 250 -7.57 -5.27 -3.53
N LEU A 251 -6.98 -6.29 -4.16
CA LEU A 251 -6.05 -7.20 -3.50
C LEU A 251 -4.80 -6.51 -2.96
N HIS A 252 -4.34 -5.42 -3.58
CA HIS A 252 -3.18 -4.68 -3.06
C HIS A 252 -3.39 -4.18 -1.63
N HIS A 253 -4.63 -3.84 -1.21
CA HIS A 253 -4.91 -3.46 0.18
C HIS A 253 -4.70 -4.64 1.14
N LEU A 254 -5.09 -5.86 0.73
CA LEU A 254 -4.84 -7.06 1.52
C LEU A 254 -3.34 -7.42 1.54
N CYS A 255 -2.63 -7.21 0.44
CA CYS A 255 -1.19 -7.41 0.38
C CYS A 255 -0.43 -6.42 1.28
N ASP A 256 -0.81 -5.12 1.28
CA ASP A 256 -0.27 -4.13 2.22
C ASP A 256 -0.48 -4.58 3.67
N TRP A 257 -1.68 -5.06 3.99
CA TRP A 257 -2.01 -5.58 5.33
C TRP A 257 -1.19 -6.83 5.66
N ALA A 258 -1.07 -7.78 4.73
CA ALA A 258 -0.26 -8.97 4.90
C ALA A 258 1.23 -8.64 5.17
N CYS A 259 1.79 -7.72 4.40
CA CYS A 259 3.17 -7.27 4.58
C CYS A 259 3.38 -6.59 5.94
N LEU A 260 2.42 -5.78 6.40
CA LEU A 260 2.44 -5.18 7.74
C LEU A 260 2.45 -6.26 8.82
N LEU A 261 1.54 -7.25 8.71
CA LEU A 261 1.45 -8.36 9.68
C LEU A 261 2.70 -9.23 9.69
N ASN A 262 3.24 -9.56 8.52
CA ASN A 262 4.46 -10.36 8.41
C ASN A 262 5.65 -9.71 9.10
N ARG A 263 5.74 -8.38 9.00
CA ARG A 263 6.90 -7.65 9.51
C ARG A 263 6.80 -7.31 10.99
N TYR A 264 5.60 -6.99 11.49
CA TYR A 264 5.39 -6.41 12.82
C TYR A 264 4.40 -7.19 13.69
N GLY A 265 3.68 -8.17 13.12
CA GLY A 265 2.55 -8.79 13.80
C GLY A 265 1.33 -7.86 13.90
N LEU A 266 0.25 -8.35 14.47
CA LEU A 266 -0.94 -7.55 14.72
C LEU A 266 -0.80 -6.82 16.06
N HIS A 267 -0.72 -5.50 15.99
CA HIS A 267 -0.77 -4.64 17.18
C HIS A 267 -1.88 -3.60 17.02
N ILE A 268 -2.97 -3.75 17.78
CA ILE A 268 -4.07 -2.78 17.81
C ILE A 268 -3.82 -1.84 18.98
N PRO A 269 -3.57 -0.53 18.77
CA PRO A 269 -3.33 0.43 19.84
C PRO A 269 -4.49 0.48 20.85
N GLU A 270 -4.19 0.69 22.13
CA GLU A 270 -5.20 0.81 23.19
C GLU A 270 -6.17 1.97 22.95
N GLU A 271 -5.69 3.03 22.30
CA GLU A 271 -6.47 4.21 21.91
C GLU A 271 -7.59 3.90 20.92
N VAL A 272 -7.52 2.75 20.23
CA VAL A 272 -8.62 2.24 19.39
C VAL A 272 -9.68 1.64 20.30
N THR A 273 -10.57 2.47 20.83
CA THR A 273 -11.62 2.06 21.78
C THR A 273 -12.93 1.64 21.11
N ASP A 274 -13.17 2.00 19.85
CA ASP A 274 -14.40 1.58 19.12
C ASP A 274 -14.33 0.08 18.80
N ILE A 275 -15.20 -0.68 19.45
CA ILE A 275 -15.23 -2.15 19.30
C ILE A 275 -15.57 -2.59 17.88
N ARG A 276 -16.35 -1.83 17.11
CA ARG A 276 -16.71 -2.18 15.73
C ARG A 276 -15.48 -2.05 14.84
N PHE A 277 -14.67 -1.00 15.06
CA PHE A 277 -13.42 -0.82 14.31
C PHE A 277 -12.39 -1.89 14.69
N ARG A 278 -12.28 -2.25 15.97
CA ARG A 278 -11.44 -3.39 16.40
C ARG A 278 -11.87 -4.70 15.73
N ASN A 279 -13.18 -4.96 15.70
CA ASN A 279 -13.73 -6.16 15.06
C ASN A 279 -13.47 -6.16 13.54
N MET A 280 -13.51 -5.01 12.89
CA MET A 280 -13.15 -4.88 11.47
C MET A 280 -11.68 -5.19 11.22
N ILE A 281 -10.76 -4.69 12.05
CA ILE A 281 -9.33 -5.02 12.00
C ILE A 281 -9.13 -6.55 12.12
N LEU A 282 -9.80 -7.17 13.08
CA LEU A 282 -9.72 -8.62 13.28
C LEU A 282 -10.32 -9.40 12.09
N ALA A 283 -11.44 -8.93 11.53
CA ALA A 283 -12.06 -9.55 10.37
C ALA A 283 -11.14 -9.45 9.13
N MET A 284 -10.54 -8.28 8.89
CA MET A 284 -9.57 -8.07 7.82
C MET A 284 -8.34 -8.97 7.97
N THR A 285 -7.85 -9.13 9.21
CA THR A 285 -6.73 -10.02 9.52
C THR A 285 -7.10 -11.49 9.24
N ARG A 286 -8.28 -11.94 9.65
CA ARG A 286 -8.78 -13.30 9.36
C ARG A 286 -8.93 -13.53 7.86
N LEU A 287 -9.51 -12.57 7.13
CA LEU A 287 -9.64 -12.65 5.68
C LEU A 287 -8.27 -12.75 5.01
N CYS A 288 -7.32 -11.93 5.43
CA CYS A 288 -5.96 -11.97 4.93
C CYS A 288 -5.28 -13.32 5.20
N ASN A 289 -5.42 -13.86 6.40
CA ASN A 289 -4.90 -15.18 6.74
C ASN A 289 -5.57 -16.30 5.89
N CYS A 290 -6.87 -16.22 5.67
CA CYS A 290 -7.56 -17.19 4.84
C CYS A 290 -7.10 -17.16 3.37
N LEU A 291 -6.94 -15.95 2.79
CA LEU A 291 -6.65 -15.79 1.36
C LEU A 291 -5.17 -15.83 1.02
N LEU A 292 -4.30 -15.28 1.88
CA LEU A 292 -2.88 -15.07 1.60
C LEU A 292 -1.94 -15.96 2.45
N TYR A 293 -2.43 -16.47 3.58
CA TYR A 293 -1.71 -17.43 4.42
C TYR A 293 -2.47 -18.76 4.40
N THR A 294 -1.79 -19.87 4.18
CA THR A 294 -2.42 -21.18 4.23
C THR A 294 -2.88 -21.52 5.66
N SER A 295 -3.98 -22.26 5.74
CA SER A 295 -4.71 -22.68 6.95
C SER A 295 -3.94 -23.49 8.00
N ASP A 296 -2.62 -23.63 7.89
CA ASP A 296 -1.80 -24.32 8.90
C ASP A 296 -1.38 -23.40 10.08
N ALA A 297 -1.97 -22.21 10.17
CA ALA A 297 -1.84 -21.32 11.33
C ALA A 297 -3.07 -21.43 12.27
N ALA A 298 -3.81 -22.52 12.20
CA ALA A 298 -4.90 -22.87 13.12
C ALA A 298 -4.49 -24.11 13.93
N ASP A 299 -3.44 -23.97 14.74
CA ASP A 299 -3.18 -24.76 15.92
C ASP A 299 -2.92 -23.84 17.11
#